data_0561aea263866d0c690ceb1352445aac
#
_entry.id   0561aea263866d0c690ceb1352445aac
#
_cell.length_a   1.000
_cell.length_b   1.000
_cell.length_c   1.000
_cell.angle_alpha   90.00
_cell.angle_beta   90.00
_cell.angle_gamma   90.00
#
_symmetry.space_group_name_H-M   'P 1'
#
loop_
_entity.id
_entity.type
_entity.pdbx_description
1 polymer ?
#
loop_
_entity_poly.entity_id
_entity_poly.type
_entity_poly.pdbx_seq_one_letter_code
_entity_poly.pdbx_strand_id
1 'polypeptide(L)'
;MYNSITLIGNLGADPDIKQTSKGGNYALLSIATHKKIKGEKLTEWHKVVVWDEKIAEVLQKYTRKGSKVLLQGRLTYKTWVTIHGVVTPVNNTSNL
;
A
#
# COMPACT_ATOMS: atom_id res chain seq x y z
N MET A 1 -7.26 -22.48 0.74
CA MET A 1 -5.86 -22.12 1.00
C MET A 1 -5.78 -20.70 1.53
N TYR A 2 -4.82 -20.44 2.38
CA TYR A 2 -4.68 -19.15 3.04
C TYR A 2 -3.51 -18.36 2.43
N ASN A 3 -3.78 -17.14 2.05
CA ASN A 3 -2.77 -16.24 1.52
C ASN A 3 -3.09 -14.84 2.05
N SER A 4 -2.29 -14.38 2.97
CA SER A 4 -2.48 -13.08 3.59
C SER A 4 -1.16 -12.38 3.75
N ILE A 5 -1.16 -11.09 3.46
CA ILE A 5 0.01 -10.25 3.63
C ILE A 5 -0.40 -9.00 4.39
N THR A 6 0.44 -8.60 5.32
CA THR A 6 0.27 -7.34 6.05
C THR A 6 1.53 -6.51 5.85
N LEU A 7 1.34 -5.29 5.38
CA LEU A 7 2.44 -4.36 5.18
C LEU A 7 2.19 -3.10 5.99
N ILE A 8 3.24 -2.63 6.64
CA ILE A 8 3.26 -1.29 7.25
C ILE A 8 4.47 -0.59 6.64
N GLY A 9 4.21 0.49 5.94
CA GLY A 9 5.30 1.20 5.26
C GLY A 9 4.87 2.57 4.80
N ASN A 10 5.77 3.23 4.11
CA ASN A 10 5.55 4.58 3.63
C ASN A 10 5.32 4.59 2.13
N LEU A 11 4.41 5.46 1.69
CA LEU A 11 4.19 5.67 0.27
C LEU A 11 5.41 6.31 -0.37
N GLY A 12 5.89 5.73 -1.46
CA GLY A 12 7.01 6.26 -2.23
C GLY A 12 6.59 7.35 -3.20
N ALA A 13 5.29 7.45 -3.47
CA ALA A 13 4.70 8.47 -4.33
C ALA A 13 3.25 8.66 -3.92
N ASP A 14 2.62 9.71 -4.41
CA ASP A 14 1.18 9.88 -4.23
C ASP A 14 0.44 8.70 -4.83
N PRO A 15 -0.71 8.28 -4.25
CA PRO A 15 -1.50 7.22 -4.84
C PRO A 15 -1.87 7.53 -6.30
N ASP A 16 -1.67 6.57 -7.17
CA ASP A 16 -1.96 6.74 -8.59
C ASP A 16 -3.34 6.13 -8.86
N ILE A 17 -4.31 6.99 -9.08
CA ILE A 17 -5.68 6.56 -9.27
C ILE A 17 -5.93 6.35 -10.77
N LYS A 18 -6.33 5.13 -11.11
CA LYS A 18 -6.62 4.74 -12.48
C LYS A 18 -8.10 4.40 -12.60
N GLN A 19 -8.60 4.46 -13.82
CA GLN A 19 -9.97 4.14 -14.11
C GLN A 19 -10.05 2.88 -14.97
N THR A 20 -10.95 1.98 -14.62
CA THR A 20 -11.17 0.78 -15.43
C THR A 20 -12.04 1.13 -16.64
N SER A 21 -12.08 0.22 -17.62
CA SER A 21 -12.94 0.40 -18.78
C SER A 21 -14.43 0.45 -18.43
N LYS A 22 -14.81 -0.07 -17.26
CA LYS A 22 -16.18 -0.05 -16.76
C LYS A 22 -16.49 1.17 -15.89
N GLY A 23 -15.57 2.11 -15.77
CA GLY A 23 -15.79 3.33 -15.02
C GLY A 23 -15.44 3.29 -13.54
N GLY A 24 -15.03 2.14 -13.00
CA GLY A 24 -14.59 2.04 -11.62
C GLY A 24 -13.16 2.54 -11.43
N ASN A 25 -12.83 2.98 -10.23
CA ASN A 25 -11.51 3.45 -9.92
C ASN A 25 -10.73 2.41 -9.12
N TYR A 26 -9.42 2.35 -9.35
CA TYR A 26 -8.51 1.56 -8.53
C TYR A 26 -7.25 2.38 -8.29
N ALA A 27 -6.51 2.02 -7.24
CA ALA A 27 -5.29 2.75 -6.89
C ALA A 27 -4.08 1.85 -7.05
N LEU A 28 -3.01 2.43 -7.55
CA LEU A 28 -1.69 1.81 -7.58
C LEU A 28 -0.81 2.52 -6.55
N LEU A 29 -0.20 1.73 -5.69
CA LEU A 29 0.65 2.25 -4.62
C LEU A 29 2.04 1.64 -4.71
N SER A 30 3.02 2.42 -4.33
CA SER A 30 4.38 1.95 -4.12
C SER A 30 4.69 2.11 -2.64
N ILE A 31 4.92 1.01 -1.93
CA ILE A 31 5.12 1.01 -0.48
C ILE A 31 6.56 0.63 -0.19
N ALA A 32 7.22 1.46 0.60
CA ALA A 32 8.57 1.19 1.07
C ALA A 32 8.51 0.59 2.48
N THR A 33 9.12 -0.56 2.65
CA THR A 33 9.36 -1.13 3.98
C THR A 33 10.85 -1.16 4.24
N HIS A 34 11.23 -0.99 5.49
CA HIS A 34 12.63 -0.92 5.87
C HIS A 34 13.00 -2.09 6.75
N LYS A 35 14.21 -2.56 6.55
CA LYS A 35 14.76 -3.69 7.29
C LYS A 35 16.20 -3.36 7.63
N LYS A 36 16.62 -3.66 8.86
CA LYS A 36 18.01 -3.52 9.26
C LYS A 36 18.68 -4.88 9.27
N ILE A 37 19.77 -5.01 8.54
CA ILE A 37 20.61 -6.20 8.55
C ILE A 37 22.04 -5.75 8.84
N LYS A 38 22.63 -6.26 9.92
CA LYS A 38 24.01 -5.94 10.32
C LYS A 38 24.29 -4.44 10.38
N GLY A 39 23.32 -3.68 10.88
CA GLY A 39 23.46 -2.22 11.02
C GLY A 39 23.16 -1.44 9.76
N GLU A 40 22.94 -2.09 8.63
CA GLU A 40 22.57 -1.41 7.40
C GLU A 40 21.06 -1.40 7.18
N LYS A 41 20.54 -0.27 6.74
CA LYS A 41 19.16 -0.11 6.42
C LYS A 41 18.90 -0.51 4.98
N LEU A 42 18.05 -1.51 4.79
CA LEU A 42 17.62 -1.93 3.46
C LEU A 42 16.18 -1.52 3.23
N THR A 43 15.90 -1.02 2.05
CA THR A 43 14.54 -0.64 1.66
C THR A 43 14.03 -1.63 0.62
N GLU A 44 12.86 -2.18 0.88
CA GLU A 44 12.17 -3.02 -0.09
C GLU A 44 10.95 -2.29 -0.60
N TRP A 45 10.73 -2.36 -1.90
CA TRP A 45 9.59 -1.72 -2.56
C TRP A 45 8.55 -2.74 -2.92
N HIS A 46 7.31 -2.44 -2.58
CA HIS A 46 6.18 -3.32 -2.85
C HIS A 46 5.18 -2.61 -3.75
N LYS A 47 4.76 -3.30 -4.80
CA LYS A 47 3.71 -2.79 -5.68
C LYS A 47 2.37 -3.29 -5.17
N VAL A 48 1.45 -2.37 -4.96
CA VAL A 48 0.15 -2.66 -4.35
C VAL A 48 -0.95 -2.16 -5.25
N VAL A 49 -1.95 -3.01 -5.49
CA VAL A 49 -3.14 -2.64 -6.25
C VAL A 49 -4.34 -2.67 -5.30
N VAL A 50 -5.05 -1.58 -5.24
CA VAL A 50 -6.25 -1.45 -4.41
C VAL A 50 -7.47 -1.40 -5.35
N TRP A 51 -8.21 -2.49 -5.41
CA TRP A 51 -9.36 -2.61 -6.30
C TRP A 51 -10.64 -2.02 -5.72
N ASP A 52 -10.71 -1.83 -4.41
CA ASP A 52 -11.87 -1.25 -3.76
C ASP A 52 -11.93 0.24 -4.05
N GLU A 53 -12.99 0.65 -4.74
CA GLU A 53 -13.15 2.04 -5.17
C GLU A 53 -13.24 3.01 -3.99
N LYS A 54 -13.90 2.61 -2.90
CA LYS A 54 -14.02 3.46 -1.71
C LYS A 54 -12.68 3.63 -1.02
N ILE A 55 -11.91 2.57 -0.91
CA ILE A 55 -10.57 2.63 -0.32
C ILE A 55 -9.64 3.47 -1.20
N ALA A 56 -9.72 3.31 -2.51
CA ALA A 56 -8.93 4.11 -3.44
C ALA A 56 -9.23 5.60 -3.27
N GLU A 57 -10.50 5.95 -3.12
CA GLU A 57 -10.92 7.34 -2.90
C GLU A 57 -10.38 7.89 -1.59
N VAL A 58 -10.46 7.11 -0.52
CA VAL A 58 -9.92 7.51 0.79
C VAL A 58 -8.41 7.73 0.70
N LEU A 59 -7.70 6.84 0.02
CA LEU A 59 -6.26 6.99 -0.16
C LEU A 59 -5.93 8.28 -0.92
N GLN A 60 -6.67 8.57 -1.96
CA GLN A 60 -6.44 9.79 -2.74
C GLN A 60 -6.63 11.05 -1.90
N LYS A 61 -7.63 11.05 -1.01
CA LYS A 61 -7.94 12.21 -0.19
C LYS A 61 -7.00 12.41 0.99
N TYR A 62 -6.57 11.33 1.62
CA TYR A 62 -5.94 11.40 2.93
C TYR A 62 -4.49 10.98 2.96
N THR A 63 -3.94 10.49 1.85
CA THR A 63 -2.54 10.05 1.82
C THR A 63 -1.79 10.72 0.68
N ARG A 64 -0.48 10.85 0.88
CA ARG A 64 0.45 11.42 -0.08
C ARG A 64 1.78 10.72 0.02
N LYS A 65 2.70 11.04 -0.87
CA LYS A 65 4.08 10.58 -0.78
C LYS A 65 4.61 10.79 0.65
N GLY A 66 5.15 9.75 1.22
CA GLY A 66 5.68 9.77 2.58
C GLY A 66 4.70 9.34 3.66
N SER A 67 3.41 9.27 3.36
CA SER A 67 2.41 8.81 4.33
C SER A 67 2.69 7.38 4.74
N LYS A 68 2.52 7.08 6.02
CA LYS A 68 2.63 5.73 6.53
C LYS A 68 1.25 5.08 6.53
N VAL A 69 1.19 3.87 5.99
CA VAL A 69 -0.06 3.13 5.89
C VAL A 69 0.11 1.70 6.36
N LEU A 70 -0.96 1.12 6.85
CA LEU A 70 -1.06 -0.31 7.13
C LEU A 70 -2.00 -0.91 6.11
N LEU A 71 -1.54 -1.95 5.42
CA LEU A 71 -2.29 -2.63 4.39
C LEU A 71 -2.43 -4.10 4.74
N GLN A 72 -3.60 -4.66 4.46
CA GLN A 72 -3.83 -6.10 4.52
C GLN A 72 -4.43 -6.56 3.19
N GLY A 73 -3.88 -7.61 2.65
CA GLY A 73 -4.33 -8.15 1.39
C GLY A 73 -3.70 -9.49 1.12
N ARG A 74 -3.51 -9.79 -0.13
CA ARG A 74 -2.88 -11.05 -0.54
C ARG A 74 -1.94 -10.82 -1.71
N LEU A 75 -0.97 -11.71 -1.84
CA LEU A 75 0.00 -11.66 -2.92
C LEU A 75 -0.59 -12.30 -4.17
N THR A 76 -0.51 -11.58 -5.28
CA THR A 76 -1.00 -12.06 -6.57
C THR A 76 0.13 -11.96 -7.60
N TYR A 77 0.30 -12.99 -8.39
CA TYR A 77 1.30 -13.04 -9.47
C TYR A 77 2.74 -12.77 -9.01
N LYS A 78 3.09 -13.18 -7.80
CA LYS A 78 4.45 -13.11 -7.24
C LYS A 78 4.98 -11.68 -7.00
N THR A 79 4.46 -10.67 -7.65
CA THR A 79 5.02 -9.32 -7.58
C THR A 79 4.05 -8.24 -7.13
N TRP A 80 2.75 -8.54 -7.14
CA TRP A 80 1.72 -7.56 -6.78
C TRP A 80 1.00 -7.97 -5.52
N VAL A 81 0.80 -6.99 -4.64
CA VAL A 81 -0.07 -7.17 -3.48
C VAL A 81 -1.43 -6.58 -3.84
N THR A 82 -2.46 -7.41 -3.79
CA THR A 82 -3.82 -6.99 -4.07
C THR A 82 -4.56 -6.79 -2.77
N ILE A 83 -5.12 -5.61 -2.58
CA ILE A 83 -5.81 -5.25 -1.35
C ILE A 83 -7.31 -5.43 -1.55
N HIS A 84 -7.88 -6.29 -0.75
CA HIS A 84 -9.33 -6.49 -0.67
C HIS A 84 -9.88 -6.17 0.72
N GLY A 85 -9.02 -5.76 1.63
CA GLY A 85 -9.36 -5.58 3.02
C GLY A 85 -9.09 -4.17 3.50
N VAL A 86 -8.47 -4.07 4.65
CA VAL A 86 -8.31 -2.80 5.35
C VAL A 86 -7.05 -2.07 4.90
N VAL A 87 -7.20 -0.80 4.56
CA VAL A 87 -6.09 0.12 4.38
C VAL A 87 -6.31 1.25 5.40
N THR A 88 -5.38 1.40 6.30
CA THR A 88 -5.50 2.39 7.37
C THR A 88 -4.30 3.32 7.36
N PRO A 89 -4.50 4.62 7.16
CA PRO A 89 -3.43 5.58 7.36
C PRO A 89 -2.97 5.55 8.82
N VAL A 90 -1.68 5.61 9.03
CA VAL A 90 -1.10 5.68 10.37
C VAL A 90 -0.78 7.13 10.64
N ASN A 91 -1.50 7.72 11.59
CA ASN A 91 -1.41 9.17 11.83
C ASN A 91 -0.19 9.58 12.63
N ASN A 92 0.35 8.68 13.41
CA ASN A 92 1.50 9.00 14.26
C ASN A 92 2.65 8.08 13.91
N THR A 93 3.66 8.65 13.30
CA THR A 93 4.83 7.90 12.85
C THR A 93 5.95 7.87 13.87
N SER A 94 5.87 8.65 14.91
CA SER A 94 6.97 8.82 15.86
C SER A 94 7.24 7.58 16.70
N ASN A 95 6.28 6.70 16.81
CA ASN A 95 6.37 5.53 17.67
C ASN A 95 6.76 4.25 16.93
N LEU A 96 7.19 4.38 15.72
CA LEU A 96 7.51 3.18 14.92
C LEU A 96 8.98 3.12 14.50
#